data_a85d58c02890723af7ea312edb1af741
#
_entry.id   a85d58c02890723af7ea312edb1af741
#
_cell.length_a   1.000
_cell.length_b   1.000
_cell.length_c   1.000
_cell.angle_alpha   90.00
_cell.angle_beta   90.00
_cell.angle_gamma   90.00
#
_symmetry.space_group_name_H-M   'P 1'
#
loop_
_entity.id
_entity.type
_entity.pdbx_description
1 polymer ?
#
loop_
_entity_poly.entity_id
_entity_poly.type
_entity_poly.pdbx_seq_one_letter_code
_entity_poly.pdbx_strand_id
1 'polypeptide(L)'
;MKVTFEQLKDAFNRVLLARGIAVETADACAEMFARTTESGVYSHGVNRFPRFIQQLDNGDIIPEAKPQRITSLGAIEQWDAQRSIGNLTAKKMMDRAIELASDHGIGLVALRNANHWMRGGSYGWQAAEKGYIGICWTNSIAVMPPWGSKECRIGTNPLIVAIPSSPITMVDMSMSMFSYGMLEVNRLAGRELP
;
A
#
# COMPACT_ATOMS: atom_id res chain seq x y z
N MET A 1 -2.90 25.26 5.22
CA MET A 1 -2.00 25.55 4.06
C MET A 1 -2.44 24.66 2.91
N LYS A 2 -2.61 25.23 1.72
CA LYS A 2 -2.89 24.47 0.49
C LYS A 2 -1.57 24.35 -0.29
N VAL A 3 -1.25 23.16 -0.78
CA VAL A 3 -0.07 22.88 -1.61
C VAL A 3 -0.54 22.19 -2.90
N THR A 4 0.20 22.37 -4.00
CA THR A 4 -0.09 21.64 -5.24
C THR A 4 0.44 20.21 -5.15
N PHE A 5 -0.03 19.34 -6.06
CA PHE A 5 0.47 17.97 -6.21
C PHE A 5 2.00 17.96 -6.37
N GLU A 6 2.52 18.78 -7.28
CA GLU A 6 3.95 18.84 -7.58
C GLU A 6 4.78 19.31 -6.36
N GLN A 7 4.30 20.32 -5.63
CA GLN A 7 4.98 20.78 -4.40
C GLN A 7 5.04 19.66 -3.35
N LEU A 8 3.98 18.87 -3.22
CA LEU A 8 3.92 17.76 -2.27
C LEU A 8 4.84 16.61 -2.72
N LYS A 9 4.78 16.24 -4.00
CA LYS A 9 5.67 15.22 -4.60
C LYS A 9 7.13 15.60 -4.43
N ASP A 10 7.50 16.86 -4.75
CA ASP A 10 8.85 17.37 -4.59
C ASP A 10 9.33 17.33 -3.14
N ALA A 11 8.46 17.66 -2.18
CA ALA A 11 8.80 17.60 -0.77
C ALA A 11 9.13 16.16 -0.33
N PHE A 12 8.32 15.18 -0.72
CA PHE A 12 8.58 13.76 -0.45
C PHE A 12 9.86 13.28 -1.13
N ASN A 13 10.05 13.63 -2.40
CA ASN A 13 11.21 13.22 -3.19
C ASN A 13 12.52 13.71 -2.57
N ARG A 14 12.60 14.98 -2.18
CA ARG A 14 13.79 15.55 -1.50
C ARG A 14 14.14 14.80 -0.21
N VAL A 15 13.14 14.42 0.59
CA VAL A 15 13.35 13.66 1.83
C VAL A 15 13.89 12.26 1.56
N LEU A 16 13.44 11.61 0.48
CA LEU A 16 13.89 10.28 0.06
C LEU A 16 15.32 10.33 -0.51
N LEU A 17 15.59 11.30 -1.38
CA LEU A 17 16.93 11.51 -1.95
C LEU A 17 17.98 11.82 -0.87
N ALA A 18 17.62 12.60 0.15
CA ALA A 18 18.50 12.89 1.28
C ALA A 18 18.89 11.65 2.10
N ARG A 19 18.18 10.52 1.92
CA ARG A 19 18.49 9.21 2.51
C ARG A 19 19.22 8.26 1.56
N GLY A 20 19.70 8.76 0.43
CA GLY A 20 20.44 7.97 -0.54
C GLY A 20 19.59 7.02 -1.39
N ILE A 21 18.26 7.17 -1.38
CA ILE A 21 17.39 6.37 -2.25
C ILE A 21 17.62 6.79 -3.69
N ALA A 22 17.76 5.81 -4.60
CA ALA A 22 17.98 6.05 -6.02
C ALA A 22 16.87 6.93 -6.62
N VAL A 23 17.24 7.84 -7.52
CA VAL A 23 16.38 8.91 -8.06
C VAL A 23 15.04 8.37 -8.58
N GLU A 24 15.06 7.31 -9.39
CA GLU A 24 13.86 6.70 -9.97
C GLU A 24 12.95 6.08 -8.89
N THR A 25 13.55 5.44 -7.89
CA THR A 25 12.83 4.85 -6.76
C THR A 25 12.20 5.92 -5.87
N ALA A 26 12.95 6.99 -5.61
CA ALA A 26 12.49 8.12 -4.81
C ALA A 26 11.32 8.85 -5.50
N ASP A 27 11.43 9.11 -6.81
CA ASP A 27 10.39 9.77 -7.59
C ASP A 27 9.10 8.94 -7.62
N ALA A 28 9.20 7.65 -7.95
CA ALA A 28 8.05 6.76 -7.99
C ALA A 28 7.37 6.61 -6.60
N CYS A 29 8.15 6.54 -5.53
CA CYS A 29 7.63 6.46 -4.17
C CYS A 29 6.93 7.76 -3.76
N ALA A 30 7.56 8.91 -4.02
CA ALA A 30 7.02 10.23 -3.74
C ALA A 30 5.69 10.47 -4.48
N GLU A 31 5.62 10.08 -5.75
CA GLU A 31 4.40 10.17 -6.54
C GLU A 31 3.25 9.37 -5.92
N MET A 32 3.49 8.12 -5.49
CA MET A 32 2.44 7.30 -4.87
C MET A 32 1.92 7.90 -3.57
N PHE A 33 2.79 8.49 -2.73
CA PHE A 33 2.37 9.22 -1.53
C PHE A 33 1.57 10.48 -1.85
N ALA A 34 2.01 11.24 -2.85
CA ALA A 34 1.32 12.46 -3.29
C ALA A 34 -0.08 12.15 -3.86
N ARG A 35 -0.21 11.15 -4.74
CA ARG A 35 -1.51 10.70 -5.29
C ARG A 35 -2.45 10.18 -4.22
N THR A 36 -1.95 9.42 -3.25
CA THR A 36 -2.76 8.95 -2.12
C THR A 36 -3.28 10.11 -1.30
N THR A 37 -2.46 11.15 -1.11
CA THR A 37 -2.85 12.37 -0.40
C THR A 37 -3.87 13.19 -1.19
N GLU A 38 -3.65 13.38 -2.48
CA GLU A 38 -4.56 14.08 -3.42
C GLU A 38 -5.95 13.42 -3.46
N SER A 39 -5.99 12.08 -3.40
CA SER A 39 -7.24 11.31 -3.32
C SER A 39 -7.96 11.44 -1.97
N GLY A 40 -7.48 12.29 -1.04
CA GLY A 40 -8.10 12.50 0.28
C GLY A 40 -7.79 11.43 1.32
N VAL A 41 -6.96 10.43 1.01
CA VAL A 41 -6.61 9.34 1.94
C VAL A 41 -5.34 9.69 2.73
N TYR A 42 -5.43 10.76 3.52
CA TYR A 42 -4.28 11.32 4.26
C TYR A 42 -3.61 10.32 5.19
N SER A 43 -4.38 9.41 5.81
CA SER A 43 -3.88 8.39 6.74
C SER A 43 -2.86 7.41 6.10
N HIS A 44 -2.90 7.24 4.78
CA HIS A 44 -2.01 6.38 3.99
C HIS A 44 -1.13 7.20 3.01
N GLY A 45 -1.33 8.52 2.96
CA GLY A 45 -0.55 9.50 2.23
C GLY A 45 0.37 10.29 3.17
N VAL A 46 0.18 11.62 3.22
CA VAL A 46 1.05 12.55 3.95
C VAL A 46 1.24 12.18 5.43
N ASN A 47 0.19 11.74 6.11
CA ASN A 47 0.29 11.39 7.53
C ASN A 47 1.05 10.07 7.77
N ARG A 48 1.14 9.21 6.76
CA ARG A 48 1.90 7.95 6.84
C ARG A 48 3.37 8.12 6.51
N PHE A 49 3.72 9.17 5.77
CA PHE A 49 5.08 9.40 5.30
C PHE A 49 6.14 9.49 6.42
N PRO A 50 5.91 10.20 7.53
CA PRO A 50 6.89 10.24 8.62
C PRO A 50 7.21 8.86 9.20
N ARG A 51 6.20 8.00 9.37
CA ARG A 51 6.39 6.63 9.85
C ARG A 51 7.13 5.75 8.84
N PHE A 52 6.87 5.93 7.56
CA PHE A 52 7.62 5.28 6.50
C PHE A 52 9.10 5.66 6.55
N ILE A 53 9.39 6.94 6.75
CA ILE A 53 10.76 7.44 6.90
C ILE A 53 11.43 6.84 8.13
N GLN A 54 10.73 6.77 9.26
CA GLN A 54 11.26 6.12 10.47
C GLN A 54 11.60 4.64 10.22
N GLN A 55 10.76 3.91 9.47
CA GLN A 55 11.02 2.51 9.11
C GLN A 55 12.23 2.35 8.16
N LEU A 56 12.46 3.32 7.28
CA LEU A 56 13.69 3.39 6.48
C LEU A 56 14.91 3.63 7.36
N ASP A 57 14.85 4.63 8.23
CA ASP A 57 15.95 5.00 9.10
C ASP A 57 16.32 3.87 10.10
N ASN A 58 15.34 3.06 10.51
CA ASN A 58 15.53 1.87 11.36
C ASN A 58 16.05 0.63 10.61
N GLY A 59 16.10 0.64 9.26
CA GLY A 59 16.45 -0.53 8.47
C GLY A 59 15.35 -1.60 8.37
N ASP A 60 14.11 -1.26 8.74
CA ASP A 60 12.95 -2.15 8.55
C ASP A 60 12.60 -2.29 7.07
N ILE A 61 12.84 -1.23 6.30
CA ILE A 61 12.69 -1.18 4.84
C ILE A 61 14.06 -1.16 4.21
N ILE A 62 14.28 -2.03 3.24
CA ILE A 62 15.53 -2.13 2.46
C ILE A 62 15.25 -1.60 1.04
N PRO A 63 15.59 -0.34 0.74
CA PRO A 63 15.20 0.30 -0.53
C PRO A 63 15.74 -0.39 -1.79
N GLU A 64 16.95 -0.97 -1.69
CA GLU A 64 17.65 -1.65 -2.79
C GLU A 64 17.19 -3.10 -2.99
N ALA A 65 16.42 -3.64 -2.03
CA ALA A 65 15.96 -5.01 -2.11
C ALA A 65 15.03 -5.22 -3.30
N LYS A 66 15.23 -6.34 -3.98
CA LYS A 66 14.41 -6.73 -5.14
C LYS A 66 13.56 -7.94 -4.79
N PRO A 67 12.24 -7.87 -4.98
CA PRO A 67 11.38 -9.03 -4.78
C PRO A 67 11.84 -10.23 -5.61
N GLN A 68 11.82 -11.42 -4.99
CA GLN A 68 12.23 -12.67 -5.61
C GLN A 68 11.04 -13.63 -5.73
N ARG A 69 10.85 -14.24 -6.91
CA ARG A 69 9.85 -15.28 -7.10
C ARG A 69 10.32 -16.58 -6.43
N ILE A 70 9.47 -17.12 -5.57
CA ILE A 70 9.74 -18.37 -4.83
C ILE A 70 9.24 -19.55 -5.63
N THR A 71 8.00 -19.47 -6.13
CA THR A 71 7.39 -20.53 -6.91
C THR A 71 6.37 -19.97 -7.91
N SER A 72 6.06 -20.76 -8.92
CA SER A 72 5.07 -20.48 -9.95
C SER A 72 4.32 -21.75 -10.29
N LEU A 73 2.99 -21.66 -10.35
CA LEU A 73 2.11 -22.75 -10.75
C LEU A 73 1.03 -22.16 -11.68
N GLY A 74 1.28 -22.17 -12.98
CA GLY A 74 0.40 -21.55 -13.97
C GLY A 74 0.12 -20.07 -13.64
N ALA A 75 -1.13 -19.74 -13.38
CA ALA A 75 -1.60 -18.40 -13.05
C ALA A 75 -1.27 -17.91 -11.62
N ILE A 76 -0.61 -18.73 -10.80
CA ILE A 76 -0.35 -18.44 -9.39
C ILE A 76 1.15 -18.32 -9.15
N GLU A 77 1.58 -17.21 -8.55
CA GLU A 77 2.97 -17.00 -8.15
C GLU A 77 3.08 -16.61 -6.67
N GLN A 78 4.13 -17.09 -6.02
CA GLN A 78 4.53 -16.66 -4.68
C GLN A 78 5.87 -15.95 -4.75
N TRP A 79 5.95 -14.80 -4.07
CA TRP A 79 7.11 -13.93 -4.06
C TRP A 79 7.54 -13.59 -2.65
N ASP A 80 8.83 -13.39 -2.47
CA ASP A 80 9.42 -12.80 -1.27
C ASP A 80 9.77 -11.35 -1.57
N ALA A 81 9.17 -10.41 -0.86
CA ALA A 81 9.41 -8.98 -1.04
C ALA A 81 10.76 -8.52 -0.49
N GLN A 82 11.49 -9.36 0.26
CA GLN A 82 12.82 -9.05 0.81
C GLN A 82 12.86 -7.76 1.64
N ARG A 83 11.74 -7.40 2.29
CA ARG A 83 11.56 -6.13 3.02
C ARG A 83 11.77 -4.87 2.17
N SER A 84 11.57 -4.96 0.86
CA SER A 84 11.64 -3.81 -0.05
C SER A 84 10.57 -2.76 0.25
N ILE A 85 10.58 -1.64 -0.49
CA ILE A 85 9.57 -0.58 -0.38
C ILE A 85 8.19 -1.14 -0.74
N GLY A 86 7.29 -1.20 0.24
CA GLY A 86 6.04 -1.94 0.16
C GLY A 86 5.09 -1.47 -0.92
N ASN A 87 4.89 -0.17 -1.08
CA ASN A 87 4.01 0.39 -2.11
C ASN A 87 4.55 0.14 -3.54
N LEU A 88 5.84 0.31 -3.78
CA LEU A 88 6.44 0.03 -5.09
C LEU A 88 6.38 -1.46 -5.42
N THR A 89 6.63 -2.31 -4.42
CA THR A 89 6.54 -3.75 -4.59
C THR A 89 5.12 -4.20 -4.89
N ALA A 90 4.13 -3.70 -4.17
CA ALA A 90 2.73 -4.03 -4.41
C ALA A 90 2.27 -3.59 -5.81
N LYS A 91 2.69 -2.39 -6.26
CA LYS A 91 2.43 -1.92 -7.63
C LYS A 91 3.00 -2.88 -8.68
N LYS A 92 4.27 -3.27 -8.53
CA LYS A 92 4.94 -4.22 -9.43
C LYS A 92 4.27 -5.59 -9.43
N MET A 93 3.83 -6.06 -8.27
CA MET A 93 3.16 -7.37 -8.17
C MET A 93 1.74 -7.35 -8.73
N MET A 94 1.05 -6.20 -8.70
CA MET A 94 -0.21 -6.05 -9.42
C MET A 94 0.03 -6.05 -10.94
N ASP A 95 1.06 -5.39 -11.45
CA ASP A 95 1.42 -5.50 -12.87
C ASP A 95 1.69 -6.96 -13.25
N ARG A 96 2.40 -7.72 -12.40
CA ARG A 96 2.63 -9.14 -12.63
C ARG A 96 1.35 -9.99 -12.60
N ALA A 97 0.43 -9.71 -11.70
CA ALA A 97 -0.86 -10.39 -11.65
C ALA A 97 -1.69 -10.13 -12.92
N ILE A 98 -1.64 -8.91 -13.46
CA ILE A 98 -2.30 -8.54 -14.72
C ILE A 98 -1.68 -9.29 -15.90
N GLU A 99 -0.35 -9.41 -15.98
CA GLU A 99 0.32 -10.22 -17.00
C GLU A 99 -0.15 -11.67 -16.95
N LEU A 100 -0.16 -12.29 -15.76
CA LEU A 100 -0.67 -13.65 -15.58
C LEU A 100 -2.14 -13.79 -15.99
N ALA A 101 -2.96 -12.79 -15.67
CA ALA A 101 -4.37 -12.77 -16.05
C ALA A 101 -4.57 -12.64 -17.56
N SER A 102 -3.69 -11.90 -18.24
CA SER A 102 -3.70 -11.82 -19.72
C SER A 102 -3.44 -13.19 -20.36
N ASP A 103 -2.52 -13.96 -19.79
CA ASP A 103 -2.12 -15.25 -20.36
C ASP A 103 -3.08 -16.39 -20.00
N HIS A 104 -3.70 -16.32 -18.80
CA HIS A 104 -4.45 -17.44 -18.21
C HIS A 104 -5.92 -17.12 -17.89
N GLY A 105 -6.38 -15.89 -18.12
CA GLY A 105 -7.73 -15.43 -17.75
C GLY A 105 -7.86 -15.03 -16.27
N ILE A 106 -6.91 -15.44 -15.41
CA ILE A 106 -6.78 -15.09 -14.00
C ILE A 106 -5.31 -15.00 -13.64
N GLY A 107 -4.96 -14.12 -12.70
CA GLY A 107 -3.61 -14.03 -12.16
C GLY A 107 -3.63 -13.80 -10.65
N LEU A 108 -2.83 -14.56 -9.91
CA LEU A 108 -2.69 -14.41 -8.46
C LEU A 108 -1.22 -14.29 -8.09
N VAL A 109 -0.89 -13.23 -7.36
CA VAL A 109 0.45 -13.05 -6.80
C VAL A 109 0.34 -12.90 -5.29
N ALA A 110 0.97 -13.81 -4.55
CA ALA A 110 1.08 -13.77 -3.10
C ALA A 110 2.46 -13.27 -2.68
N LEU A 111 2.52 -12.37 -1.69
CA LEU A 111 3.75 -11.81 -1.14
C LEU A 111 3.95 -12.22 0.33
N ARG A 112 5.18 -12.58 0.67
CA ARG A 112 5.66 -12.64 2.05
C ARG A 112 6.78 -11.62 2.29
N ASN A 113 7.14 -11.38 3.54
CA ASN A 113 8.19 -10.45 3.97
C ASN A 113 8.04 -9.05 3.33
N ALA A 114 6.78 -8.61 3.16
CA ALA A 114 6.43 -7.35 2.55
C ALA A 114 6.23 -6.26 3.60
N ASN A 115 6.72 -5.07 3.31
CA ASN A 115 6.42 -3.88 4.09
C ASN A 115 5.03 -3.33 3.73
N HIS A 116 4.58 -2.37 4.53
CA HIS A 116 3.26 -1.76 4.36
C HIS A 116 3.06 -1.18 2.96
N TRP A 117 2.00 -1.59 2.28
CA TRP A 117 1.69 -1.23 0.89
C TRP A 117 1.02 0.15 0.70
N MET A 118 0.81 0.91 1.79
CA MET A 118 0.09 2.18 1.88
C MET A 118 -1.40 2.00 1.56
N ARG A 119 -1.95 2.67 0.55
CA ARG A 119 -3.35 2.56 0.17
C ARG A 119 -3.59 1.35 -0.73
N GLY A 120 -4.33 0.36 -0.24
CA GLY A 120 -4.67 -0.85 -1.01
C GLY A 120 -5.49 -0.57 -2.26
N GLY A 121 -6.42 0.39 -2.21
CA GLY A 121 -7.24 0.81 -3.34
C GLY A 121 -6.45 1.26 -4.57
N SER A 122 -5.19 1.72 -4.40
CA SER A 122 -4.33 2.11 -5.53
C SER A 122 -4.06 0.95 -6.48
N TYR A 123 -3.96 -0.28 -5.98
CA TYR A 123 -3.68 -1.47 -6.79
C TYR A 123 -4.93 -2.04 -7.43
N GLY A 124 -6.07 -1.98 -6.73
CA GLY A 124 -7.37 -2.27 -7.33
C GLY A 124 -7.68 -1.35 -8.50
N TRP A 125 -7.43 -0.05 -8.32
CA TRP A 125 -7.57 0.95 -9.37
C TRP A 125 -6.65 0.67 -10.57
N GLN A 126 -5.39 0.35 -10.32
CA GLN A 126 -4.40 -0.02 -11.33
C GLN A 126 -4.87 -1.21 -12.22
N ALA A 127 -5.50 -2.22 -11.61
CA ALA A 127 -6.06 -3.35 -12.36
C ALA A 127 -7.28 -2.92 -13.18
N ALA A 128 -8.19 -2.14 -12.59
CA ALA A 128 -9.41 -1.70 -13.25
C ALA A 128 -9.15 -0.76 -14.44
N GLU A 129 -8.17 0.13 -14.35
CA GLU A 129 -7.72 0.98 -15.46
C GLU A 129 -7.20 0.16 -16.66
N LYS A 130 -6.68 -1.05 -16.41
CA LYS A 130 -6.23 -1.98 -17.45
C LYS A 130 -7.31 -2.96 -17.90
N GLY A 131 -8.56 -2.77 -17.46
CA GLY A 131 -9.72 -3.58 -17.86
C GLY A 131 -9.88 -4.88 -17.08
N TYR A 132 -9.20 -5.06 -15.94
CA TYR A 132 -9.29 -6.26 -15.11
C TYR A 132 -10.05 -5.99 -13.82
N ILE A 133 -10.75 -6.99 -13.30
CA ILE A 133 -11.24 -6.96 -11.93
C ILE A 133 -10.04 -7.15 -11.00
N GLY A 134 -9.79 -6.14 -10.13
CA GLY A 134 -8.71 -6.19 -9.14
C GLY A 134 -9.26 -6.61 -7.78
N ILE A 135 -8.70 -7.67 -7.18
CA ILE A 135 -9.02 -8.09 -5.81
C ILE A 135 -7.71 -8.09 -5.02
N CYS A 136 -7.64 -7.28 -3.95
CA CYS A 136 -6.44 -7.20 -3.11
C CYS A 136 -6.82 -7.37 -1.65
N TRP A 137 -5.99 -8.10 -0.91
CA TRP A 137 -6.12 -8.22 0.55
C TRP A 137 -4.75 -8.42 1.19
N THR A 138 -4.66 -8.18 2.48
CA THR A 138 -3.43 -8.42 3.21
C THR A 138 -3.71 -8.66 4.69
N ASN A 139 -2.82 -9.39 5.35
CA ASN A 139 -2.73 -9.39 6.80
C ASN A 139 -2.04 -8.11 7.26
N SER A 140 -2.52 -7.53 8.34
CA SER A 140 -1.89 -6.40 9.01
C SER A 140 -1.55 -6.71 10.46
N ILE A 141 -0.79 -5.82 11.11
CA ILE A 141 -0.43 -6.01 12.52
C ILE A 141 -1.68 -6.17 13.39
N ALA A 142 -1.57 -7.01 14.41
CA ALA A 142 -2.66 -7.31 15.34
C ALA A 142 -2.99 -6.07 16.21
N VAL A 143 -4.10 -5.41 15.91
CA VAL A 143 -4.57 -4.19 16.60
C VAL A 143 -5.98 -4.31 17.12
N MET A 144 -6.65 -5.44 16.86
CA MET A 144 -8.02 -5.71 17.32
C MET A 144 -8.10 -7.02 18.09
N PRO A 145 -8.91 -7.08 19.16
CA PRO A 145 -9.22 -8.35 19.80
C PRO A 145 -10.25 -9.14 18.96
N PRO A 146 -10.12 -10.47 18.87
CA PRO A 146 -11.20 -11.31 18.37
C PRO A 146 -12.41 -11.23 19.33
N TRP A 147 -13.58 -11.61 18.83
CA TRP A 147 -14.80 -11.66 19.64
C TRP A 147 -14.58 -12.48 20.93
N GLY A 148 -14.95 -11.90 22.07
CA GLY A 148 -14.76 -12.52 23.39
C GLY A 148 -13.36 -12.44 23.98
N SER A 149 -12.38 -11.84 23.29
CA SER A 149 -11.01 -11.64 23.79
C SER A 149 -10.75 -10.19 24.16
N LYS A 150 -9.80 -9.99 25.08
CA LYS A 150 -9.22 -8.66 25.40
C LYS A 150 -7.86 -8.43 24.74
N GLU A 151 -7.23 -9.49 24.20
CA GLU A 151 -5.93 -9.40 23.55
C GLU A 151 -6.06 -9.10 22.06
N CYS A 152 -5.27 -8.16 21.56
CA CYS A 152 -5.19 -7.86 20.13
C CYS A 152 -4.49 -9.00 19.38
N ARG A 153 -5.24 -9.72 18.53
CA ARG A 153 -4.75 -10.86 17.75
C ARG A 153 -5.08 -10.77 16.26
N ILE A 154 -5.92 -9.82 15.87
CA ILE A 154 -6.39 -9.65 14.49
C ILE A 154 -5.98 -8.27 14.00
N GLY A 155 -5.49 -8.20 12.77
CA GLY A 155 -5.21 -6.94 12.06
C GLY A 155 -6.47 -6.32 11.45
N THR A 156 -6.37 -5.11 10.95
CA THR A 156 -7.44 -4.44 10.22
C THR A 156 -7.77 -5.12 8.89
N ASN A 157 -6.85 -5.92 8.36
CA ASN A 157 -6.99 -6.83 7.23
C ASN A 157 -7.86 -6.27 6.10
N PRO A 158 -7.37 -5.28 5.34
CA PRO A 158 -8.14 -4.64 4.29
C PRO A 158 -8.49 -5.62 3.16
N LEU A 159 -9.64 -5.37 2.54
CA LEU A 159 -10.10 -6.02 1.31
C LEU A 159 -10.49 -4.93 0.30
N ILE A 160 -9.96 -5.05 -0.89
CA ILE A 160 -10.24 -4.17 -2.01
C ILE A 160 -10.83 -5.01 -3.15
N VAL A 161 -11.90 -4.53 -3.74
CA VAL A 161 -12.47 -5.07 -4.99
C VAL A 161 -12.72 -3.90 -5.93
N ALA A 162 -12.09 -3.91 -7.09
CA ALA A 162 -12.24 -2.89 -8.12
C ALA A 162 -12.74 -3.52 -9.42
N ILE A 163 -13.75 -2.90 -10.03
CA ILE A 163 -14.40 -3.36 -11.26
C ILE A 163 -14.18 -2.33 -12.36
N PRO A 164 -13.74 -2.75 -13.57
CA PRO A 164 -13.47 -1.86 -14.71
C PRO A 164 -14.78 -1.39 -15.37
N SER A 165 -15.56 -0.62 -14.63
CA SER A 165 -16.77 0.06 -15.11
C SER A 165 -16.47 1.52 -15.46
N SER A 166 -17.42 2.22 -16.05
CA SER A 166 -17.31 3.67 -16.35
C SER A 166 -18.40 4.43 -15.61
N PRO A 167 -18.07 5.16 -14.51
CA PRO A 167 -16.76 5.23 -13.84
C PRO A 167 -16.36 3.90 -13.15
N ILE A 168 -15.05 3.73 -12.83
CA ILE A 168 -14.57 2.57 -12.07
C ILE A 168 -15.32 2.47 -10.74
N THR A 169 -15.85 1.29 -10.45
CA THR A 169 -16.51 1.00 -9.16
C THR A 169 -15.54 0.26 -8.25
N MET A 170 -15.33 0.76 -7.03
CA MET A 170 -14.38 0.16 -6.10
C MET A 170 -14.92 0.14 -4.67
N VAL A 171 -14.73 -1.00 -4.01
CA VAL A 171 -14.81 -1.15 -2.56
C VAL A 171 -13.38 -1.19 -2.02
N ASP A 172 -13.03 -0.29 -1.12
CA ASP A 172 -11.74 -0.25 -0.40
C ASP A 172 -12.08 -0.17 1.09
N MET A 173 -12.08 -1.31 1.75
CA MET A 173 -12.53 -1.46 3.13
C MET A 173 -11.53 -2.19 4.00
N SER A 174 -11.68 -2.08 5.30
CA SER A 174 -11.00 -2.91 6.29
C SER A 174 -12.03 -3.64 7.16
N MET A 175 -11.58 -4.69 7.86
CA MET A 175 -12.45 -5.42 8.81
C MET A 175 -12.67 -4.64 10.12
N SER A 176 -11.89 -3.59 10.35
CA SER A 176 -12.07 -2.66 11.47
C SER A 176 -12.98 -1.50 11.10
N MET A 177 -13.71 -0.94 12.07
CA MET A 177 -14.51 0.27 11.87
C MET A 177 -13.64 1.48 11.51
N PHE A 178 -12.41 1.55 12.05
CA PHE A 178 -11.45 2.62 11.81
C PHE A 178 -10.08 2.04 11.46
N SER A 179 -9.35 2.71 10.55
CA SER A 179 -7.95 2.41 10.34
C SER A 179 -7.11 2.88 11.52
N TYR A 180 -6.01 2.20 11.81
CA TYR A 180 -5.06 2.65 12.84
C TYR A 180 -4.55 4.07 12.56
N GLY A 181 -4.33 4.42 11.28
CA GLY A 181 -3.95 5.77 10.88
C GLY A 181 -5.01 6.84 11.22
N MET A 182 -6.29 6.50 11.21
CA MET A 182 -7.36 7.42 11.64
C MET A 182 -7.24 7.73 13.14
N LEU A 183 -6.94 6.74 13.97
CA LEU A 183 -6.72 6.91 15.40
C LEU A 183 -5.49 7.81 15.65
N GLU A 184 -4.40 7.60 14.92
CA GLU A 184 -3.20 8.47 14.99
C GLU A 184 -3.52 9.92 14.60
N VAL A 185 -4.27 10.15 13.52
CA VAL A 185 -4.68 11.49 13.07
C VAL A 185 -5.52 12.19 14.13
N ASN A 186 -6.52 11.51 14.71
CA ASN A 186 -7.36 12.10 15.75
C ASN A 186 -6.54 12.44 17.00
N ARG A 187 -5.65 11.55 17.43
CA ARG A 187 -4.75 11.80 18.56
C ARG A 187 -3.85 13.00 18.34
N LEU A 188 -3.23 13.13 17.15
CA LEU A 188 -2.39 14.28 16.81
C LEU A 188 -3.17 15.59 16.74
N ALA A 189 -4.43 15.52 16.34
CA ALA A 189 -5.32 16.68 16.26
C ALA A 189 -5.99 17.05 17.61
N GLY A 190 -5.72 16.28 18.68
CA GLY A 190 -6.37 16.47 20.00
C GLY A 190 -7.86 16.21 19.96
N ARG A 191 -8.36 15.38 19.01
CA ARG A 191 -9.77 15.00 18.90
C ARG A 191 -10.04 13.75 19.70
N GLU A 192 -11.27 13.63 20.21
CA GLU A 192 -11.73 12.38 20.80
C GLU A 192 -11.65 11.24 19.79
N LEU A 193 -11.28 10.06 20.28
CA LEU A 193 -11.32 8.85 19.46
C LEU A 193 -12.77 8.46 19.21
N PRO A 194 -13.12 8.00 18.00
CA PRO A 194 -14.46 7.59 17.68
C PRO A 194 -14.89 6.35 18.43
#